data_35600a3a50c2d4c2f76a7af00fe6a02f
#
_entry.id   35600a3a50c2d4c2f76a7af00fe6a02f
#
_cell.length_a   1.000
_cell.length_b   1.000
_cell.length_c   1.000
_cell.angle_alpha   90.00
_cell.angle_beta   90.00
_cell.angle_gamma   90.00
#
_symmetry.space_group_name_H-M   'P 1'
#
loop_
_entity.id
_entity.type
_entity.pdbx_description
1 polymer ?
#
loop_
_entity_poly.entity_id
_entity_poly.type
_entity_poly.pdbx_seq_one_letter_code
_entity_poly.pdbx_strand_id
1 'polypeptide(L)'
;MTKHKYQRIARLYDLLDLPFERGRYRPLRRHLFEGLSGRILDAGVGTGRNIPFYPAGSRVTGIDQSPAMLERAARRLARIGGDVELRETNVLDTGFSDDTFNAVVASFLFCVLDETLQLPALHELARICKPSGEIRILEYRYSDNPRKRFIMRLWAPWVRWAYGAGFDRNTEHYMPEAGLEIVETRFLHEDIIKIITARPIQGQS
;
A
#
# COMPACT_ATOMS: atom_id res chain seq x y z
N MET A 1 9.38 -7.39 10.90
CA MET A 1 8.52 -7.15 12.10
C MET A 1 7.74 -8.41 12.43
N THR A 2 7.65 -8.79 13.70
CA THR A 2 7.04 -10.07 14.12
C THR A 2 5.51 -10.04 14.05
N LYS A 3 4.93 -11.09 13.48
CA LYS A 3 3.47 -11.39 13.34
C LYS A 3 2.63 -11.05 14.61
N HIS A 4 3.23 -11.18 15.81
CA HIS A 4 2.59 -10.90 17.09
C HIS A 4 2.32 -9.40 17.39
N LYS A 5 3.08 -8.48 16.82
CA LYS A 5 2.93 -7.05 17.10
C LYS A 5 1.68 -6.48 16.42
N TYR A 6 1.37 -6.93 15.21
CA TYR A 6 0.18 -6.51 14.47
C TYR A 6 -1.14 -7.05 15.08
N GLN A 7 -1.13 -8.25 15.68
CA GLN A 7 -2.33 -8.81 16.30
C GLN A 7 -2.83 -8.00 17.51
N ARG A 8 -1.91 -7.44 18.31
CA ARG A 8 -2.26 -6.63 19.50
C ARG A 8 -2.69 -5.21 19.12
N ILE A 9 -2.08 -4.65 18.08
CA ILE A 9 -2.33 -3.27 17.63
C ILE A 9 -3.58 -3.19 16.75
N ALA A 10 -3.96 -4.26 16.06
CA ALA A 10 -5.10 -4.27 15.14
C ALA A 10 -6.41 -3.76 15.78
N ARG A 11 -6.62 -3.99 17.07
CA ARG A 11 -7.83 -3.51 17.80
C ARG A 11 -7.79 -1.99 18.06
N LEU A 12 -6.60 -1.43 18.30
CA LEU A 12 -6.38 0.00 18.55
C LEU A 12 -6.11 0.79 17.26
N TYR A 13 -5.62 0.09 16.22
CA TYR A 13 -5.22 0.72 14.96
C TYR A 13 -6.36 1.52 14.32
N ASP A 14 -7.55 0.92 14.20
CA ASP A 14 -8.71 1.61 13.63
C ASP A 14 -9.17 2.80 14.49
N LEU A 15 -9.01 2.72 15.82
CA LEU A 15 -9.44 3.78 16.73
C LEU A 15 -8.46 4.95 16.76
N LEU A 16 -7.16 4.67 16.82
CA LEU A 16 -6.11 5.70 16.85
C LEU A 16 -6.00 6.45 15.54
N ASP A 17 -6.26 5.76 14.42
CA ASP A 17 -6.14 6.31 13.08
C ASP A 17 -7.46 6.94 12.56
N LEU A 18 -8.57 6.74 13.29
CA LEU A 18 -9.91 7.18 12.88
C LEU A 18 -10.02 8.68 12.55
N PRO A 19 -9.43 9.60 13.35
CA PRO A 19 -9.49 11.03 13.05
C PRO A 19 -8.74 11.39 11.77
N PHE A 20 -7.57 10.77 11.56
CA PHE A 20 -6.74 11.00 10.36
C PHE A 20 -7.37 10.37 9.13
N GLU A 21 -7.93 9.16 9.25
CA GLU A 21 -8.58 8.47 8.15
C GLU A 21 -9.82 9.23 7.66
N ARG A 22 -10.72 9.63 8.55
CA ARG A 22 -11.96 10.34 8.17
C ARG A 22 -11.69 11.70 7.56
N GLY A 23 -10.74 12.46 8.10
CA GLY A 23 -10.48 13.81 7.67
C GLY A 23 -9.51 13.94 6.51
N ARG A 24 -8.47 13.10 6.48
CA ARG A 24 -7.30 13.30 5.61
C ARG A 24 -7.08 12.17 4.60
N TYR A 25 -7.08 10.91 5.03
CA TYR A 25 -6.63 9.80 4.16
C TYR A 25 -7.72 9.26 3.25
N ARG A 26 -8.97 9.26 3.69
CA ARG A 26 -10.09 8.72 2.90
C ARG A 26 -10.23 9.36 1.51
N PRO A 27 -10.14 10.69 1.33
CA PRO A 27 -10.16 11.29 -0.01
C PRO A 27 -9.00 10.86 -0.88
N LEU A 28 -7.79 10.68 -0.28
CA LEU A 28 -6.58 10.35 -1.01
C LEU A 28 -6.61 8.93 -1.60
N ARG A 29 -7.28 7.99 -0.91
CA ARG A 29 -7.41 6.60 -1.36
C ARG A 29 -8.16 6.47 -2.68
N ARG A 30 -9.08 7.40 -2.99
CA ARG A 30 -9.80 7.42 -4.27
C ARG A 30 -8.83 7.49 -5.46
N HIS A 31 -7.80 8.32 -5.34
CA HIS A 31 -6.81 8.52 -6.41
C HIS A 31 -6.00 7.27 -6.75
N LEU A 32 -5.88 6.32 -5.80
CA LEU A 32 -5.22 5.04 -6.06
C LEU A 32 -5.94 4.19 -7.10
N PHE A 33 -7.27 4.33 -7.20
CA PHE A 33 -8.11 3.45 -8.01
C PHE A 33 -8.71 4.15 -9.23
N GLU A 34 -8.47 5.44 -9.42
CA GLU A 34 -8.98 6.20 -10.57
C GLU A 34 -8.49 5.61 -11.89
N GLY A 35 -9.45 5.23 -12.77
CA GLY A 35 -9.17 4.69 -14.09
C GLY A 35 -8.69 3.24 -14.11
N LEU A 36 -8.52 2.57 -12.96
CA LEU A 36 -8.17 1.16 -12.92
C LEU A 36 -9.36 0.27 -13.28
N SER A 37 -9.07 -0.88 -13.89
CA SER A 37 -10.07 -1.89 -14.24
C SER A 37 -9.45 -3.28 -14.36
N GLY A 38 -10.30 -4.31 -14.49
CA GLY A 38 -9.86 -5.68 -14.66
C GLY A 38 -9.48 -6.36 -13.34
N ARG A 39 -8.38 -7.12 -13.33
CA ARG A 39 -7.88 -7.80 -12.13
C ARG A 39 -6.92 -6.88 -11.38
N ILE A 40 -7.26 -6.54 -10.14
CA ILE A 40 -6.49 -5.61 -9.30
C ILE A 40 -6.02 -6.34 -8.05
N LEU A 41 -4.75 -6.18 -7.69
CA LEU A 41 -4.21 -6.57 -6.39
C LEU A 41 -4.20 -5.35 -5.46
N ASP A 42 -4.74 -5.48 -4.25
CA ASP A 42 -4.50 -4.54 -3.14
C ASP A 42 -3.50 -5.19 -2.16
N ALA A 43 -2.23 -4.85 -2.32
CA ALA A 43 -1.12 -5.38 -1.53
C ALA A 43 -1.05 -4.67 -0.17
N GLY A 44 -1.15 -5.45 0.91
CA GLY A 44 -1.26 -4.92 2.26
C GLY A 44 -2.64 -4.30 2.50
N VAL A 45 -3.72 -5.03 2.17
CA VAL A 45 -5.11 -4.56 2.31
C VAL A 45 -5.48 -4.12 3.73
N GLY A 46 -4.75 -4.62 4.73
CA GLY A 46 -4.95 -4.29 6.14
C GLY A 46 -6.38 -4.53 6.61
N THR A 47 -6.97 -3.52 7.22
CA THR A 47 -8.37 -3.57 7.69
C THR A 47 -9.40 -3.28 6.58
N GLY A 48 -8.97 -3.27 5.31
CA GLY A 48 -9.86 -3.09 4.14
C GLY A 48 -10.31 -1.65 3.91
N ARG A 49 -9.51 -0.65 4.27
CA ARG A 49 -9.89 0.77 4.12
C ARG A 49 -10.01 1.21 2.66
N ASN A 50 -9.38 0.48 1.74
CA ASN A 50 -9.48 0.71 0.30
C ASN A 50 -10.78 0.17 -0.32
N ILE A 51 -11.44 -0.83 0.30
CA ILE A 51 -12.62 -1.51 -0.24
C ILE A 51 -13.71 -0.56 -0.77
N PRO A 52 -14.05 0.57 -0.08
CA PRO A 52 -15.06 1.50 -0.57
C PRO A 52 -14.71 2.21 -1.88
N PHE A 53 -13.47 2.10 -2.35
CA PHE A 53 -12.96 2.81 -3.52
C PHE A 53 -12.62 1.87 -4.68
N TYR A 54 -12.83 0.57 -4.52
CA TYR A 54 -12.60 -0.38 -5.59
C TYR A 54 -13.49 -0.10 -6.79
N PRO A 55 -12.94 -0.13 -8.01
CA PRO A 55 -13.71 0.18 -9.22
C PRO A 55 -14.83 -0.85 -9.45
N ALA A 56 -16.02 -0.36 -9.81
CA ALA A 56 -17.12 -1.24 -10.18
C ALA A 56 -16.73 -2.11 -11.39
N GLY A 57 -17.11 -3.39 -11.35
CA GLY A 57 -16.80 -4.36 -12.41
C GLY A 57 -15.37 -4.89 -12.42
N SER A 58 -14.51 -4.46 -11.48
CA SER A 58 -13.18 -5.04 -11.29
C SER A 58 -13.22 -6.21 -10.33
N ARG A 59 -12.38 -7.22 -10.57
CA ARG A 59 -12.10 -8.29 -9.62
C ARG A 59 -10.89 -7.91 -8.79
N VAL A 60 -11.08 -7.75 -7.48
CA VAL A 60 -10.00 -7.33 -6.59
C VAL A 60 -9.56 -8.47 -5.69
N THR A 61 -8.25 -8.68 -5.59
CA THR A 61 -7.65 -9.56 -4.59
C THR A 61 -6.93 -8.70 -3.56
N GLY A 62 -7.36 -8.75 -2.30
CA GLY A 62 -6.70 -8.08 -1.19
C GLY A 62 -5.82 -9.05 -0.42
N ILE A 63 -4.53 -8.77 -0.28
CA ILE A 63 -3.60 -9.61 0.47
C ILE A 63 -3.07 -8.91 1.72
N ASP A 64 -2.92 -9.66 2.80
CA ASP A 64 -2.23 -9.24 4.02
C ASP A 64 -1.66 -10.47 4.74
N GLN A 65 -0.54 -10.32 5.42
CA GLN A 65 0.05 -11.42 6.22
C GLN A 65 -0.59 -11.58 7.61
N SER A 66 -1.49 -10.69 7.99
CA SER A 66 -2.14 -10.67 9.31
C SER A 66 -3.58 -11.15 9.23
N PRO A 67 -3.91 -12.36 9.77
CA PRO A 67 -5.29 -12.84 9.85
C PRO A 67 -6.22 -11.86 10.57
N ALA A 68 -5.73 -11.18 11.61
CA ALA A 68 -6.52 -10.20 12.35
C ALA A 68 -6.89 -8.96 11.53
N MET A 69 -6.04 -8.56 10.57
CA MET A 69 -6.35 -7.50 9.62
C MET A 69 -7.39 -7.99 8.60
N LEU A 70 -7.18 -9.18 8.03
CA LEU A 70 -8.10 -9.77 7.07
C LEU A 70 -9.50 -10.02 7.64
N GLU A 71 -9.61 -10.42 8.90
CA GLU A 71 -10.91 -10.56 9.57
C GLU A 71 -11.69 -9.23 9.60
N ARG A 72 -10.99 -8.11 9.81
CA ARG A 72 -11.60 -6.77 9.78
C ARG A 72 -11.96 -6.34 8.37
N ALA A 73 -11.08 -6.63 7.40
CA ALA A 73 -11.36 -6.40 5.99
C ALA A 73 -12.61 -7.18 5.55
N ALA A 74 -12.74 -8.44 5.93
CA ALA A 74 -13.91 -9.27 5.64
C ALA A 74 -15.20 -8.71 6.25
N ARG A 75 -15.17 -8.24 7.51
CA ARG A 75 -16.32 -7.57 8.12
C ARG A 75 -16.71 -6.28 7.39
N ARG A 76 -15.74 -5.54 6.86
CA ARG A 76 -15.99 -4.33 6.07
C ARG A 76 -16.56 -4.69 4.72
N LEU A 77 -15.98 -5.69 4.05
CA LEU A 77 -16.46 -6.20 2.77
C LEU A 77 -17.91 -6.68 2.86
N ALA A 78 -18.26 -7.42 3.90
CA ALA A 78 -19.63 -7.90 4.13
C ALA A 78 -20.69 -6.78 4.21
N ARG A 79 -20.28 -5.55 4.58
CA ARG A 79 -21.17 -4.38 4.64
C ARG A 79 -21.26 -3.62 3.31
N ILE A 80 -20.21 -3.69 2.49
CA ILE A 80 -20.10 -2.88 1.26
C ILE A 80 -20.47 -3.73 0.03
N GLY A 81 -20.11 -5.00 0.05
CA GLY A 81 -20.20 -5.90 -1.10
C GLY A 81 -19.07 -5.71 -2.10
N GLY A 82 -19.11 -6.46 -3.19
CA GLY A 82 -18.13 -6.41 -4.30
C GLY A 82 -17.52 -7.77 -4.61
N ASP A 83 -16.92 -7.90 -5.80
CA ASP A 83 -16.15 -9.09 -6.22
C ASP A 83 -14.71 -8.97 -5.67
N VAL A 84 -14.55 -9.29 -4.39
CA VAL A 84 -13.28 -9.14 -3.65
C VAL A 84 -12.92 -10.45 -2.97
N GLU A 85 -11.75 -10.97 -3.31
CA GLU A 85 -11.11 -12.08 -2.62
C GLU A 85 -10.12 -11.56 -1.58
N LEU A 86 -10.20 -12.03 -0.33
CA LEU A 86 -9.22 -11.72 0.71
C LEU A 86 -8.35 -12.95 0.98
N ARG A 87 -7.03 -12.77 0.95
CA ARG A 87 -6.08 -13.88 1.04
C ARG A 87 -4.94 -13.58 2.01
N GLU A 88 -4.69 -14.53 2.94
CA GLU A 88 -3.51 -14.46 3.81
C GLU A 88 -2.27 -14.84 3.01
N THR A 89 -1.41 -13.85 2.75
CA THR A 89 -0.20 -14.07 1.94
C THR A 89 0.85 -13.00 2.24
N ASN A 90 2.12 -13.34 1.97
CA ASN A 90 3.24 -12.43 2.12
C ASN A 90 3.48 -11.69 0.80
N VAL A 91 3.64 -10.37 0.86
CA VAL A 91 3.96 -9.53 -0.30
C VAL A 91 5.32 -9.85 -0.95
N LEU A 92 6.21 -10.53 -0.21
CA LEU A 92 7.53 -10.96 -0.72
C LEU A 92 7.48 -12.23 -1.56
N ASP A 93 6.42 -13.01 -1.44
CA ASP A 93 6.15 -14.26 -2.15
C ASP A 93 4.64 -14.48 -2.12
N THR A 94 3.97 -13.99 -3.14
CA THR A 94 2.50 -13.98 -3.19
C THR A 94 1.91 -15.30 -3.67
N GLY A 95 2.72 -16.13 -4.35
CA GLY A 95 2.28 -17.37 -4.98
C GLY A 95 1.35 -17.16 -6.19
N PHE A 96 1.22 -15.94 -6.70
CA PHE A 96 0.55 -15.69 -7.98
C PHE A 96 1.50 -15.93 -9.16
N SER A 97 0.93 -16.31 -10.30
CA SER A 97 1.69 -16.42 -11.55
C SER A 97 2.11 -15.04 -12.05
N ASP A 98 3.14 -15.00 -12.88
CA ASP A 98 3.56 -13.80 -13.58
C ASP A 98 2.38 -13.19 -14.35
N ASP A 99 2.42 -11.90 -14.58
CA ASP A 99 1.46 -11.18 -15.42
C ASP A 99 -0.03 -11.41 -15.06
N THR A 100 -0.31 -11.61 -13.75
CA THR A 100 -1.66 -11.93 -13.28
C THR A 100 -2.57 -10.70 -13.22
N PHE A 101 -2.05 -9.55 -12.78
CA PHE A 101 -2.86 -8.38 -12.45
C PHE A 101 -2.72 -7.27 -13.50
N ASN A 102 -3.85 -6.62 -13.81
CA ASN A 102 -3.87 -5.42 -14.65
C ASN A 102 -3.38 -4.19 -13.88
N ALA A 103 -3.56 -4.19 -12.56
CA ALA A 103 -3.01 -3.18 -11.68
C ALA A 103 -2.66 -3.77 -10.31
N VAL A 104 -1.63 -3.21 -9.69
CA VAL A 104 -1.23 -3.49 -8.32
C VAL A 104 -1.26 -2.21 -7.52
N VAL A 105 -1.93 -2.21 -6.38
CA VAL A 105 -2.05 -1.05 -5.51
C VAL A 105 -1.44 -1.37 -4.16
N ALA A 106 -0.66 -0.47 -3.60
CA ALA A 106 -0.13 -0.58 -2.24
C ALA A 106 -0.36 0.75 -1.50
N SER A 107 -1.13 0.74 -0.41
CA SER A 107 -1.37 1.93 0.39
C SER A 107 -0.73 1.81 1.75
N PHE A 108 0.25 2.67 2.04
CA PHE A 108 0.97 2.71 3.32
C PHE A 108 1.59 1.35 3.72
N LEU A 109 1.92 0.52 2.73
CA LEU A 109 2.60 -0.76 2.92
C LEU A 109 4.12 -0.55 3.05
N PHE A 110 4.71 0.17 2.11
CA PHE A 110 6.16 0.33 2.06
C PHE A 110 6.72 1.12 3.24
N CYS A 111 5.96 2.06 3.80
CA CYS A 111 6.37 2.77 5.01
C CYS A 111 6.51 1.88 6.26
N VAL A 112 5.91 0.68 6.27
CA VAL A 112 6.01 -0.30 7.38
C VAL A 112 6.95 -1.46 7.09
N LEU A 113 7.37 -1.66 5.83
CA LEU A 113 8.39 -2.64 5.47
C LEU A 113 9.78 -2.17 5.90
N ASP A 114 10.59 -3.12 6.38
CA ASP A 114 12.00 -2.85 6.64
C ASP A 114 12.72 -2.53 5.32
N GLU A 115 13.78 -1.74 5.40
CA GLU A 115 14.51 -1.27 4.20
C GLU A 115 15.00 -2.42 3.32
N THR A 116 15.50 -3.49 3.94
CA THR A 116 15.96 -4.70 3.25
C THR A 116 14.86 -5.48 2.52
N LEU A 117 13.60 -5.20 2.82
CA LEU A 117 12.43 -5.86 2.22
C LEU A 117 11.79 -5.03 1.10
N GLN A 118 12.22 -3.78 0.90
CA GLN A 118 11.66 -2.88 -0.12
C GLN A 118 11.86 -3.47 -1.52
N LEU A 119 13.11 -3.78 -1.87
CA LEU A 119 13.44 -4.31 -3.19
C LEU A 119 12.81 -5.68 -3.46
N PRO A 120 12.88 -6.70 -2.56
CA PRO A 120 12.18 -7.97 -2.79
C PRO A 120 10.67 -7.81 -2.97
N ALA A 121 10.01 -6.91 -2.21
CA ALA A 121 8.60 -6.66 -2.37
C ALA A 121 8.28 -6.02 -3.74
N LEU A 122 9.07 -5.03 -4.18
CA LEU A 122 8.89 -4.41 -5.49
C LEU A 122 9.10 -5.40 -6.64
N HIS A 123 10.10 -6.29 -6.55
CA HIS A 123 10.32 -7.36 -7.53
C HIS A 123 9.10 -8.28 -7.66
N GLU A 124 8.54 -8.70 -6.53
CA GLU A 124 7.36 -9.56 -6.54
C GLU A 124 6.15 -8.82 -7.14
N LEU A 125 5.92 -7.55 -6.77
CA LEU A 125 4.84 -6.75 -7.35
C LEU A 125 5.04 -6.51 -8.85
N ALA A 126 6.29 -6.30 -9.30
CA ALA A 126 6.62 -6.17 -10.72
C ALA A 126 6.33 -7.45 -11.49
N ARG A 127 6.75 -8.61 -10.96
CA ARG A 127 6.55 -9.93 -11.56
C ARG A 127 5.08 -10.26 -11.80
N ILE A 128 4.22 -10.01 -10.82
CA ILE A 128 2.79 -10.35 -10.91
C ILE A 128 1.95 -9.32 -11.65
N CYS A 129 2.51 -8.12 -11.90
CA CYS A 129 1.87 -7.08 -12.68
C CYS A 129 2.12 -7.32 -14.18
N LYS A 130 1.08 -7.25 -14.99
CA LYS A 130 1.21 -7.37 -16.44
C LYS A 130 2.15 -6.30 -17.01
N PRO A 131 2.88 -6.58 -18.11
CA PRO A 131 3.71 -5.57 -18.79
C PRO A 131 2.93 -4.31 -19.22
N SER A 132 1.64 -4.47 -19.54
CA SER A 132 0.73 -3.36 -19.85
C SER A 132 0.02 -2.78 -18.64
N GLY A 133 0.29 -3.33 -17.46
CA GLY A 133 -0.33 -2.93 -16.20
C GLY A 133 0.36 -1.73 -15.54
N GLU A 134 -0.12 -1.38 -14.36
CA GLU A 134 0.50 -0.33 -13.56
C GLU A 134 0.51 -0.66 -12.07
N ILE A 135 1.50 -0.12 -11.39
CA ILE A 135 1.68 -0.25 -9.94
C ILE A 135 1.52 1.13 -9.33
N ARG A 136 0.61 1.27 -8.35
CA ARG A 136 0.38 2.53 -7.64
C ARG A 136 0.69 2.38 -6.17
N ILE A 137 1.59 3.20 -5.67
CA ILE A 137 2.03 3.19 -4.27
C ILE A 137 1.66 4.53 -3.62
N LEU A 138 0.86 4.49 -2.56
CA LEU A 138 0.53 5.64 -1.71
C LEU A 138 1.36 5.55 -0.44
N GLU A 139 2.21 6.53 -0.18
CA GLU A 139 3.10 6.52 0.98
C GLU A 139 3.45 7.90 1.51
N TYR A 140 4.08 7.89 2.69
CA TYR A 140 4.62 9.09 3.33
C TYR A 140 6.04 9.37 2.89
N ARG A 141 6.41 10.67 2.96
CA ARG A 141 7.79 11.11 3.00
C ARG A 141 7.97 12.25 4.02
N TYR A 142 9.21 12.50 4.41
CA TYR A 142 9.50 13.72 5.16
C TYR A 142 9.26 14.96 4.31
N SER A 143 8.64 15.99 4.90
CA SER A 143 8.47 17.29 4.26
C SER A 143 9.81 17.94 3.91
N ASP A 144 9.87 18.65 2.78
CA ASP A 144 11.02 19.49 2.40
C ASP A 144 11.09 20.78 3.24
N ASN A 145 9.96 21.20 3.83
CA ASN A 145 9.92 22.32 4.76
C ASN A 145 10.65 21.98 6.07
N PRO A 146 11.71 22.71 6.46
CA PRO A 146 12.54 22.38 7.63
C PRO A 146 11.74 22.33 8.94
N ARG A 147 10.76 23.23 9.13
CA ARG A 147 9.92 23.28 10.35
C ARG A 147 9.01 22.06 10.44
N LYS A 148 8.33 21.70 9.34
CA LYS A 148 7.48 20.50 9.26
C LYS A 148 8.31 19.24 9.45
N ARG A 149 9.46 19.14 8.78
CA ARG A 149 10.41 18.02 8.93
C ARG A 149 10.87 17.84 10.37
N PHE A 150 11.17 18.94 11.07
CA PHE A 150 11.54 18.88 12.48
C PHE A 150 10.41 18.32 13.34
N ILE A 151 9.18 18.79 13.16
CA ILE A 151 8.00 18.27 13.86
C ILE A 151 7.80 16.79 13.55
N MET A 152 7.87 16.39 12.27
CA MET A 152 7.74 14.98 11.86
C MET A 152 8.83 14.10 12.49
N ARG A 153 10.08 14.58 12.59
CA ARG A 153 11.16 13.85 13.27
C ARG A 153 10.89 13.67 14.76
N LEU A 154 10.31 14.66 15.41
CA LEU A 154 9.94 14.56 16.82
C LEU A 154 8.86 13.51 17.05
N TRP A 155 7.89 13.39 16.14
CA TRP A 155 6.80 12.41 16.20
C TRP A 155 7.18 11.03 15.63
N ALA A 156 8.21 10.92 14.81
CA ALA A 156 8.62 9.68 14.15
C ALA A 156 8.84 8.49 15.10
N PRO A 157 9.48 8.63 16.28
CA PRO A 157 9.63 7.52 17.22
C PRO A 157 8.31 6.96 17.71
N TRP A 158 7.33 7.84 17.99
CA TRP A 158 6.00 7.44 18.40
C TRP A 158 5.23 6.74 17.26
N VAL A 159 5.28 7.28 16.04
CA VAL A 159 4.67 6.66 14.84
C VAL A 159 5.27 5.29 14.58
N ARG A 160 6.59 5.15 14.68
CA ARG A 160 7.28 3.86 14.54
C ARG A 160 6.88 2.87 15.62
N TRP A 161 6.73 3.32 16.84
CA TRP A 161 6.28 2.47 17.96
C TRP A 161 4.82 2.06 17.81
N ALA A 162 3.92 3.00 17.50
CA ALA A 162 2.48 2.79 17.44
C ALA A 162 2.02 2.06 16.16
N TYR A 163 2.62 2.40 15.00
CA TYR A 163 2.18 1.92 13.69
C TYR A 163 3.23 1.06 12.97
N GLY A 164 4.46 1.05 13.42
CA GLY A 164 5.58 0.44 12.71
C GLY A 164 6.02 1.21 11.48
N ALA A 165 5.41 2.37 11.21
CA ALA A 165 5.65 3.15 10.00
C ALA A 165 6.84 4.11 10.15
N GLY A 166 7.58 4.32 9.05
CA GLY A 166 8.63 5.31 8.91
C GLY A 166 8.29 6.33 7.83
N PHE A 167 8.79 7.55 8.00
CA PHE A 167 8.71 8.62 6.98
C PHE A 167 9.97 8.69 6.11
N ASP A 168 10.95 7.83 6.40
CA ASP A 168 12.31 7.80 5.86
C ASP A 168 12.50 6.77 4.75
N ARG A 169 11.42 6.13 4.30
CA ARG A 169 11.49 5.15 3.22
C ARG A 169 11.69 5.84 1.87
N ASN A 170 12.61 5.32 1.09
CA ASN A 170 12.90 5.82 -0.26
C ASN A 170 12.58 4.74 -1.29
N THR A 171 11.30 4.36 -1.34
CA THR A 171 10.79 3.27 -2.21
C THR A 171 11.12 3.51 -3.68
N GLU A 172 11.09 4.77 -4.13
CA GLU A 172 11.44 5.15 -5.50
C GLU A 172 12.86 4.77 -5.90
N HIS A 173 13.79 4.79 -4.94
CA HIS A 173 15.20 4.44 -5.19
C HIS A 173 15.36 2.98 -5.66
N TYR A 174 14.51 2.09 -5.17
CA TYR A 174 14.57 0.67 -5.50
C TYR A 174 13.79 0.28 -6.75
N MET A 175 12.92 1.14 -7.27
CA MET A 175 12.05 0.82 -8.40
C MET A 175 12.80 0.45 -9.68
N PRO A 176 13.85 1.17 -10.11
CA PRO A 176 14.58 0.80 -11.32
C PRO A 176 15.25 -0.58 -11.20
N GLU A 177 15.82 -0.89 -10.03
CA GLU A 177 16.45 -2.20 -9.78
C GLU A 177 15.39 -3.32 -9.75
N ALA A 178 14.16 -3.00 -9.32
CA ALA A 178 13.03 -3.93 -9.36
C ALA A 178 12.40 -4.09 -10.75
N GLY A 179 12.97 -3.50 -11.79
CA GLY A 179 12.41 -3.56 -13.15
C GLY A 179 11.17 -2.69 -13.34
N LEU A 180 11.06 -1.60 -12.59
CA LEU A 180 9.94 -0.65 -12.63
C LEU A 180 10.39 0.72 -13.11
N GLU A 181 9.69 1.26 -14.10
CA GLU A 181 9.80 2.64 -14.54
C GLU A 181 8.78 3.51 -13.84
N ILE A 182 9.22 4.59 -13.20
CA ILE A 182 8.32 5.57 -12.59
C ILE A 182 7.74 6.45 -13.71
N VAL A 183 6.41 6.39 -13.86
CA VAL A 183 5.66 7.18 -14.84
C VAL A 183 5.29 8.55 -14.27
N GLU A 184 4.88 8.58 -13.00
CA GLU A 184 4.43 9.80 -12.32
C GLU A 184 4.65 9.69 -10.82
N THR A 185 5.06 10.79 -10.20
CA THR A 185 4.98 11.01 -8.75
C THR A 185 4.16 12.27 -8.49
N ARG A 186 3.02 12.11 -7.82
CA ARG A 186 2.09 13.20 -7.52
C ARG A 186 1.86 13.33 -6.03
N PHE A 187 2.01 14.54 -5.48
CA PHE A 187 1.66 14.84 -4.11
C PHE A 187 0.15 15.03 -3.96
N LEU A 188 -0.45 14.30 -3.03
CA LEU A 188 -1.87 14.35 -2.73
C LEU A 188 -2.20 15.17 -1.48
N HIS A 189 -1.22 15.33 -0.60
CA HIS A 189 -1.36 16.15 0.59
C HIS A 189 -0.03 16.83 0.92
N GLU A 190 0.02 18.13 0.70
CA GLU A 190 1.24 18.93 0.81
C GLU A 190 2.41 18.25 0.10
N ASP A 191 3.59 18.25 0.69
CA ASP A 191 4.77 17.51 0.25
C ASP A 191 5.04 16.24 1.09
N ILE A 192 4.00 15.74 1.80
CA ILE A 192 4.12 14.68 2.82
C ILE A 192 3.55 13.34 2.32
N ILE A 193 2.43 13.38 1.60
CA ILE A 193 1.78 12.16 1.08
C ILE A 193 1.79 12.22 -0.43
N LYS A 194 2.37 11.19 -1.04
CA LYS A 194 2.49 11.05 -2.49
C LYS A 194 1.91 9.74 -2.99
N ILE A 195 1.49 9.76 -4.23
CA ILE A 195 1.23 8.57 -5.02
C ILE A 195 2.32 8.46 -6.09
N ILE A 196 2.91 7.29 -6.18
CA ILE A 196 3.88 6.92 -7.20
C ILE A 196 3.18 5.96 -8.14
N THR A 197 3.17 6.27 -9.42
CA THR A 197 2.70 5.38 -10.49
C THR A 197 3.90 4.87 -11.26
N ALA A 198 4.04 3.56 -11.34
CA ALA A 198 5.13 2.89 -12.06
C ALA A 198 4.58 1.80 -12.99
N ARG A 199 5.38 1.38 -13.96
CA ARG A 199 5.08 0.27 -14.88
C ARG A 199 6.25 -0.70 -14.94
N PRO A 200 5.99 -2.01 -15.13
CA PRO A 200 7.06 -2.95 -15.45
C PRO A 200 7.82 -2.54 -16.70
N ILE A 201 9.15 -2.56 -16.65
CA ILE A 201 10.02 -2.30 -17.80
C ILE A 201 9.89 -3.48 -18.76
N GLN A 202 9.46 -3.21 -20.00
CA GLN A 202 9.34 -4.24 -21.03
C GLN A 202 10.75 -4.71 -21.46
N GLY A 203 11.00 -6.04 -21.37
CA GLY A 203 12.21 -6.63 -21.94
C GLY A 203 13.25 -7.17 -20.96
N GLN A 204 12.93 -7.31 -19.68
CA GLN A 204 13.74 -8.09 -18.72
C GLN A 204 13.04 -9.43 -18.44
N SER A 205 13.11 -10.36 -19.38
CA SER A 205 12.74 -11.78 -19.21
C SER A 205 13.99 -12.61 -19.22
#